data_e03545b5eebb6c2ef7b11fe347056df1
#
_entry.id   e03545b5eebb6c2ef7b11fe347056df1
#
_cell.length_a   1.000
_cell.length_b   1.000
_cell.length_c   1.000
_cell.angle_alpha   90.00
_cell.angle_beta   90.00
_cell.angle_gamma   90.00
#
_symmetry.space_group_name_H-M   'P 1'
#
loop_
_entity.id
_entity.type
_entity.pdbx_description
1 polymer ?
#
loop_
_entity_poly.entity_id
_entity_poly.type
_entity_poly.pdbx_seq_one_letter_code
_entity_poly.pdbx_strand_id
1 'polypeptide(L)'
;EKKNRLDLYSIFSEANNFFQDYLKKNRDASKYLSSRIKKNDVILNFQIGFCPNDQELIAFLNGKGFSLEEIKQTDLLIKNSQNNFFGRFRNRLMFPIFNFSEKVVGFGGREINNNSKIKYINSQESEIFRKSEILYGLKQNNESIRKNKTIILVEGYMDVISMAENDINLAVASLGTTLSKIQIQKMWNFCSIPYICFDGDEAGRKSSKIVALKILEFLVPGKSFKFIKLPENHDPDSFFKKLNKKNFEELMNKSYDLSDLVWQ
;
A
#
# COMPACT_ATOMS: atom_id res chain seq x y z
N GLU A 1 -12.84 11.95 -23.01
CA GLU A 1 -12.39 10.93 -22.01
C GLU A 1 -10.87 10.81 -21.93
N LYS A 2 -10.14 10.66 -23.05
CA LYS A 2 -8.68 10.46 -23.04
C LYS A 2 -7.90 11.68 -22.52
N LYS A 3 -8.36 12.90 -22.82
CA LYS A 3 -7.77 14.15 -22.32
C LYS A 3 -7.98 14.31 -20.82
N ASN A 4 -9.19 14.07 -20.32
CA ASN A 4 -9.52 14.12 -18.89
C ASN A 4 -8.68 13.16 -18.03
N ARG A 5 -8.43 11.93 -18.50
CA ARG A 5 -7.56 10.96 -17.79
C ARG A 5 -6.11 11.39 -17.73
N LEU A 6 -5.59 12.03 -18.76
CA LEU A 6 -4.21 12.55 -18.77
C LEU A 6 -4.04 13.68 -17.76
N ASP A 7 -5.05 14.54 -17.62
CA ASP A 7 -5.04 15.64 -16.67
C ASP A 7 -5.09 15.12 -15.21
N LEU A 8 -5.91 14.09 -14.92
CA LEU A 8 -5.94 13.46 -13.59
C LEU A 8 -4.59 12.84 -13.19
N TYR A 9 -3.92 12.11 -14.09
CA TYR A 9 -2.58 11.57 -13.80
C TYR A 9 -1.56 12.66 -13.51
N SER A 10 -1.65 13.80 -14.21
CA SER A 10 -0.76 14.93 -14.01
C SER A 10 -0.98 15.56 -12.64
N ILE A 11 -2.24 15.76 -12.23
CA ILE A 11 -2.57 16.29 -10.89
C ILE A 11 -2.06 15.37 -9.79
N PHE A 12 -2.28 14.04 -9.89
CA PHE A 12 -1.78 13.09 -8.90
C PHE A 12 -0.24 13.05 -8.85
N SER A 13 0.42 13.16 -10.01
CA SER A 13 1.88 13.23 -10.08
C SER A 13 2.44 14.48 -9.40
N GLU A 14 1.88 15.66 -9.68
CA GLU A 14 2.31 16.90 -9.04
C GLU A 14 1.99 16.92 -7.53
N ALA A 15 0.83 16.39 -7.12
CA ALA A 15 0.52 16.21 -5.71
C ALA A 15 1.54 15.29 -5.00
N ASN A 16 1.96 14.21 -5.66
CA ASN A 16 2.98 13.32 -5.12
C ASN A 16 4.34 14.02 -4.93
N ASN A 17 4.77 14.81 -5.92
CA ASN A 17 5.98 15.63 -5.81
C ASN A 17 5.88 16.61 -4.65
N PHE A 18 4.75 17.30 -4.53
CA PHE A 18 4.48 18.23 -3.43
C PHE A 18 4.58 17.52 -2.06
N PHE A 19 3.98 16.35 -1.89
CA PHE A 19 4.00 15.62 -0.63
C PHE A 19 5.42 15.18 -0.25
N GLN A 20 6.22 14.72 -1.21
CA GLN A 20 7.62 14.35 -0.97
C GLN A 20 8.47 15.56 -0.54
N ASP A 21 8.31 16.69 -1.21
CA ASP A 21 9.04 17.92 -0.86
C ASP A 21 8.58 18.51 0.46
N TYR A 22 7.29 18.37 0.78
CA TYR A 22 6.76 18.86 2.06
C TYR A 22 7.24 18.00 3.24
N LEU A 23 7.37 16.69 3.06
CA LEU A 23 7.93 15.79 4.07
C LEU A 23 9.33 16.24 4.51
N LYS A 24 10.20 16.66 3.58
CA LYS A 24 11.56 17.14 3.87
C LYS A 24 11.56 18.40 4.76
N LYS A 25 10.51 19.22 4.67
CA LYS A 25 10.35 20.49 5.40
C LYS A 25 9.66 20.31 6.75
N ASN A 26 8.89 19.24 6.93
CA ASN A 26 8.11 19.00 8.15
C ASN A 26 8.89 18.14 9.15
N ARG A 27 9.36 18.76 10.24
CA ARG A 27 10.17 18.08 11.27
C ARG A 27 9.46 16.95 11.97
N ASP A 28 8.17 17.11 12.31
CA ASP A 28 7.41 16.11 13.05
C ASP A 28 7.14 14.85 12.18
N ALA A 29 6.73 15.07 10.93
CA ALA A 29 6.55 13.99 9.98
C ALA A 29 7.88 13.26 9.67
N SER A 30 8.97 13.99 9.48
CA SER A 30 10.31 13.42 9.26
C SER A 30 10.78 12.64 10.48
N LYS A 31 10.59 13.15 11.70
CA LYS A 31 10.94 12.47 12.95
C LYS A 31 10.10 11.19 13.13
N TYR A 32 8.79 11.28 12.88
CA TYR A 32 7.92 10.11 12.94
C TYR A 32 8.37 9.03 11.93
N LEU A 33 8.64 9.43 10.69
CA LEU A 33 9.08 8.50 9.64
C LEU A 33 10.42 7.85 10.00
N SER A 34 11.41 8.62 10.45
CA SER A 34 12.75 8.13 10.85
C SER A 34 12.70 7.17 12.05
N SER A 35 11.66 7.27 12.90
CA SER A 35 11.46 6.29 13.98
C SER A 35 11.02 4.91 13.49
N ARG A 36 10.55 4.83 12.23
CA ARG A 36 10.01 3.60 11.64
C ARG A 36 10.82 3.07 10.46
N ILE A 37 11.37 3.97 9.65
CA ILE A 37 12.12 3.65 8.44
C ILE A 37 13.47 4.36 8.54
N LYS A 38 14.55 3.61 8.54
CA LYS A 38 15.92 4.12 8.68
C LYS A 38 16.61 4.29 7.32
N LYS A 39 16.26 3.44 6.35
CA LYS A 39 16.85 3.45 5.01
C LYS A 39 16.21 4.54 4.14
N ASN A 40 17.00 5.56 3.81
CA ASN A 40 16.51 6.66 2.97
C ASN A 40 16.16 6.22 1.53
N ASP A 41 16.83 5.21 1.01
CA ASP A 41 16.52 4.62 -0.30
C ASP A 41 15.13 3.98 -0.33
N VAL A 42 14.67 3.37 0.77
CA VAL A 42 13.29 2.86 0.90
C VAL A 42 12.29 4.02 0.84
N ILE A 43 12.53 5.12 1.58
CA ILE A 43 11.66 6.30 1.56
C ILE A 43 11.55 6.87 0.14
N LEU A 44 12.67 6.96 -0.58
CA LEU A 44 12.72 7.48 -1.95
C LEU A 44 12.07 6.51 -2.95
N ASN A 45 12.34 5.21 -2.86
CA ASN A 45 11.75 4.20 -3.75
C ASN A 45 10.23 4.14 -3.61
N PHE A 46 9.71 4.22 -2.39
CA PHE A 46 8.28 4.26 -2.13
C PHE A 46 7.66 5.65 -2.30
N GLN A 47 8.47 6.68 -2.57
CA GLN A 47 8.04 8.07 -2.77
C GLN A 47 7.14 8.56 -1.62
N ILE A 48 7.53 8.22 -0.39
CA ILE A 48 6.74 8.58 0.80
C ILE A 48 6.77 10.09 0.97
N GLY A 49 5.60 10.69 1.22
CA GLY A 49 5.43 12.12 1.41
C GLY A 49 4.65 12.47 2.67
N PHE A 50 4.33 13.75 2.81
CA PHE A 50 3.46 14.26 3.86
C PHE A 50 2.51 15.31 3.29
N CYS A 51 1.20 15.13 3.53
CA CYS A 51 0.19 16.12 3.18
C CYS A 51 -0.02 17.06 4.37
N PRO A 52 0.29 18.36 4.24
CA PRO A 52 0.03 19.33 5.29
C PRO A 52 -1.48 19.64 5.38
N ASN A 53 -1.83 20.90 5.23
CA ASN A 53 -3.22 21.32 5.06
C ASN A 53 -3.61 21.38 3.56
N ASP A 54 -4.90 21.53 3.32
CA ASP A 54 -5.46 21.59 1.98
C ASP A 54 -5.16 22.90 1.23
N GLN A 55 -5.01 24.01 1.93
CA GLN A 55 -4.75 25.31 1.31
C GLN A 55 -3.40 25.34 0.59
N GLU A 56 -2.35 24.79 1.22
CA GLU A 56 -1.02 24.71 0.63
C GLU A 56 -0.99 23.81 -0.60
N LEU A 57 -1.68 22.66 -0.56
CA LEU A 57 -1.81 21.75 -1.70
C LEU A 57 -2.53 22.42 -2.88
N ILE A 58 -3.67 23.08 -2.60
CA ILE A 58 -4.43 23.79 -3.64
C ILE A 58 -3.60 24.93 -4.25
N ALA A 59 -2.95 25.74 -3.42
CA ALA A 59 -2.09 26.82 -3.89
C ALA A 59 -0.94 26.29 -4.78
N PHE A 60 -0.32 25.19 -4.40
CA PHE A 60 0.73 24.55 -5.19
C PHE A 60 0.20 24.07 -6.55
N LEU A 61 -0.92 23.32 -6.56
CA LEU A 61 -1.50 22.80 -7.79
C LEU A 61 -1.99 23.91 -8.72
N ASN A 62 -2.60 24.98 -8.16
CA ASN A 62 -2.96 26.18 -8.95
C ASN A 62 -1.72 26.82 -9.56
N GLY A 63 -0.61 26.91 -8.81
CA GLY A 63 0.66 27.41 -9.33
C GLY A 63 1.26 26.55 -10.46
N LYS A 64 0.87 25.28 -10.55
CA LYS A 64 1.19 24.37 -11.65
C LYS A 64 0.22 24.48 -12.86
N GLY A 65 -0.78 25.35 -12.78
CA GLY A 65 -1.73 25.60 -13.84
C GLY A 65 -3.03 24.79 -13.77
N PHE A 66 -3.24 23.98 -12.72
CA PHE A 66 -4.49 23.26 -12.54
C PHE A 66 -5.55 24.16 -11.91
N SER A 67 -6.71 24.21 -12.49
CA SER A 67 -7.86 24.93 -11.94
C SER A 67 -8.45 24.20 -10.72
N LEU A 68 -9.13 24.94 -9.85
CA LEU A 68 -9.83 24.34 -8.72
C LEU A 68 -10.86 23.28 -9.15
N GLU A 69 -11.52 23.49 -10.30
CA GLU A 69 -12.50 22.53 -10.84
C GLU A 69 -11.85 21.20 -11.27
N GLU A 70 -10.65 21.24 -11.85
CA GLU A 70 -9.88 20.03 -12.16
C GLU A 70 -9.41 19.32 -10.89
N ILE A 71 -8.94 20.06 -9.88
CA ILE A 71 -8.54 19.48 -8.60
C ILE A 71 -9.74 18.82 -7.90
N LYS A 72 -10.94 19.39 -7.97
CA LYS A 72 -12.17 18.82 -7.42
C LYS A 72 -12.60 17.51 -8.10
N GLN A 73 -12.13 17.23 -9.30
CA GLN A 73 -12.39 15.95 -9.99
C GLN A 73 -11.52 14.81 -9.42
N THR A 74 -10.48 15.15 -8.66
CA THR A 74 -9.70 14.19 -7.89
C THR A 74 -10.31 13.98 -6.51
N ASP A 75 -9.93 12.92 -5.82
CA ASP A 75 -10.30 12.71 -4.42
C ASP A 75 -9.31 13.34 -3.42
N LEU A 76 -8.40 14.19 -3.88
CA LEU A 76 -7.55 15.03 -3.02
C LEU A 76 -8.40 16.01 -2.19
N LEU A 77 -9.53 16.43 -2.75
CA LEU A 77 -10.54 17.23 -2.08
C LEU A 77 -11.86 16.45 -1.95
N ILE A 78 -12.47 16.53 -0.78
CA ILE A 78 -13.78 15.93 -0.53
C ILE A 78 -14.77 16.99 -0.04
N LYS A 79 -16.06 16.74 -0.26
CA LYS A 79 -17.14 17.63 0.22
C LYS A 79 -17.57 17.23 1.63
N ASN A 80 -17.85 18.23 2.45
CA ASN A 80 -18.59 18.04 3.71
C ASN A 80 -20.11 18.12 3.49
N SER A 81 -20.89 17.93 4.54
CA SER A 81 -22.35 18.04 4.52
C SER A 81 -22.88 19.42 4.13
N GLN A 82 -22.05 20.46 4.21
CA GLN A 82 -22.37 21.84 3.83
C GLN A 82 -21.92 22.19 2.41
N ASN A 83 -21.53 21.19 1.59
CA ASN A 83 -20.97 21.34 0.23
C ASN A 83 -19.62 22.09 0.15
N ASN A 84 -18.95 22.34 1.27
CA ASN A 84 -17.61 22.92 1.25
C ASN A 84 -16.57 21.84 0.96
N PHE A 85 -15.58 22.19 0.13
CA PHE A 85 -14.44 21.31 -0.16
C PHE A 85 -13.34 21.46 0.88
N PHE A 86 -12.74 20.34 1.25
CA PHE A 86 -11.58 20.30 2.14
C PHE A 86 -10.65 19.13 1.76
N GLY A 87 -9.38 19.23 2.14
CA GLY A 87 -8.39 18.21 1.85
C GLY A 87 -8.66 16.87 2.55
N ARG A 88 -8.69 15.77 1.79
CA ARG A 88 -8.92 14.42 2.31
C ARG A 88 -7.80 13.94 3.23
N PHE A 89 -6.55 14.25 2.89
CA PHE A 89 -5.37 13.65 3.50
C PHE A 89 -4.63 14.58 4.48
N ARG A 90 -5.28 15.58 5.01
CA ARG A 90 -4.65 16.57 5.90
C ARG A 90 -3.89 15.93 7.06
N ASN A 91 -2.67 16.40 7.31
CA ASN A 91 -1.77 15.98 8.38
C ASN A 91 -1.49 14.47 8.39
N ARG A 92 -1.27 13.88 7.20
CA ARG A 92 -0.99 12.45 7.05
C ARG A 92 0.29 12.19 6.28
N LEU A 93 0.99 11.11 6.67
CA LEU A 93 1.99 10.51 5.78
C LEU A 93 1.28 9.94 4.56
N MET A 94 1.88 10.17 3.39
CA MET A 94 1.32 9.82 2.10
C MET A 94 2.08 8.69 1.47
N PHE A 95 1.33 7.70 1.00
CA PHE A 95 1.82 6.52 0.29
C PHE A 95 1.21 6.53 -1.10
N PRO A 96 1.96 6.90 -2.15
CA PRO A 96 1.43 6.93 -3.51
C PRO A 96 1.10 5.51 -3.98
N ILE A 97 -0.04 5.38 -4.62
CA ILE A 97 -0.51 4.13 -5.21
C ILE A 97 -0.31 4.20 -6.72
N PHE A 98 0.39 3.21 -7.27
CA PHE A 98 0.72 3.16 -8.69
C PHE A 98 -0.12 2.12 -9.42
N ASN A 99 -0.52 2.44 -10.64
CA ASN A 99 -1.09 1.46 -11.56
C ASN A 99 0.02 0.65 -12.27
N PHE A 100 -0.38 -0.27 -13.14
CA PHE A 100 0.54 -1.12 -13.90
C PHE A 100 1.45 -0.31 -14.87
N SER A 101 1.01 0.87 -15.31
CA SER A 101 1.82 1.78 -16.14
C SER A 101 2.68 2.73 -15.29
N GLU A 102 2.89 2.42 -14.02
CA GLU A 102 3.70 3.17 -13.05
C GLU A 102 3.26 4.63 -12.82
N LYS A 103 2.01 4.96 -13.15
CA LYS A 103 1.43 6.27 -12.87
C LYS A 103 0.76 6.28 -11.52
N VAL A 104 0.89 7.40 -10.78
CA VAL A 104 0.17 7.61 -9.53
C VAL A 104 -1.32 7.73 -9.83
N VAL A 105 -2.14 6.93 -9.17
CA VAL A 105 -3.60 6.86 -9.37
C VAL A 105 -4.40 7.16 -8.10
N GLY A 106 -3.72 7.30 -6.99
CA GLY A 106 -4.32 7.56 -5.69
C GLY A 106 -3.27 7.51 -4.58
N PHE A 107 -3.73 7.65 -3.35
CA PHE A 107 -2.88 7.65 -2.18
C PHE A 107 -3.50 6.84 -1.03
N GLY A 108 -2.63 6.27 -0.19
CA GLY A 108 -2.93 5.96 1.18
C GLY A 108 -2.44 7.08 2.09
N GLY A 109 -3.17 7.39 3.15
CA GLY A 109 -2.76 8.40 4.13
C GLY A 109 -2.78 7.85 5.55
N ARG A 110 -1.65 7.95 6.29
CA ARG A 110 -1.54 7.51 7.69
C ARG A 110 -1.48 8.70 8.64
N GLU A 111 -2.36 8.70 9.62
CA GLU A 111 -2.31 9.63 10.76
C GLU A 111 -1.04 9.43 11.59
N ILE A 112 -0.36 10.54 11.94
CA ILE A 112 0.87 10.50 12.74
C ILE A 112 0.72 11.02 14.17
N ASN A 113 -0.32 11.83 14.45
CA ASN A 113 -0.48 12.54 15.74
C ASN A 113 -1.51 11.92 16.68
N ASN A 114 -2.13 10.78 16.30
CA ASN A 114 -3.23 10.13 17.03
C ASN A 114 -4.47 11.03 17.30
N ASN A 115 -4.61 12.12 16.54
CA ASN A 115 -5.74 13.07 16.67
C ASN A 115 -7.01 12.57 15.95
N SER A 116 -6.90 11.57 15.12
CA SER A 116 -8.00 10.98 14.37
C SER A 116 -8.28 9.54 14.80
N LYS A 117 -9.56 9.18 14.95
CA LYS A 117 -9.98 7.79 15.18
C LYS A 117 -9.63 6.86 14.00
N ILE A 118 -9.45 7.43 12.80
CA ILE A 118 -9.14 6.67 11.59
C ILE A 118 -7.65 6.77 11.30
N LYS A 119 -6.92 5.69 11.61
CA LYS A 119 -5.46 5.61 11.43
C LYS A 119 -5.05 5.64 9.97
N TYR A 120 -5.73 4.94 9.09
CA TYR A 120 -5.46 4.90 7.65
C TYR A 120 -6.70 5.29 6.85
N ILE A 121 -6.49 6.08 5.80
CA ILE A 121 -7.49 6.37 4.77
C ILE A 121 -6.88 6.12 3.40
N ASN A 122 -7.70 5.69 2.44
CA ASN A 122 -7.29 5.48 1.06
C ASN A 122 -8.07 6.39 0.13
N SER A 123 -7.51 6.66 -1.05
CA SER A 123 -8.24 7.25 -2.17
C SER A 123 -9.54 6.49 -2.44
N GLN A 124 -10.53 7.20 -2.93
CA GLN A 124 -11.79 6.61 -3.39
C GLN A 124 -11.60 5.95 -4.75
N GLU A 125 -12.46 4.99 -5.06
CA GLU A 125 -12.55 4.41 -6.40
C GLU A 125 -12.83 5.50 -7.44
N SER A 126 -12.16 5.42 -8.58
CA SER A 126 -12.31 6.38 -9.68
C SER A 126 -12.08 5.70 -11.04
N GLU A 127 -12.22 6.45 -12.13
CA GLU A 127 -11.92 5.93 -13.46
C GLU A 127 -10.48 5.44 -13.63
N ILE A 128 -9.54 6.01 -12.87
CA ILE A 128 -8.12 5.68 -12.93
C ILE A 128 -7.65 4.79 -11.78
N PHE A 129 -8.48 4.60 -10.74
CA PHE A 129 -8.13 3.86 -9.54
C PHE A 129 -9.21 2.86 -9.13
N ARG A 130 -8.88 1.58 -9.19
CA ARG A 130 -9.69 0.46 -8.70
C ARG A 130 -8.87 -0.38 -7.74
N LYS A 131 -9.22 -0.35 -6.45
CA LYS A 131 -8.50 -1.09 -5.38
C LYS A 131 -8.41 -2.57 -5.66
N SER A 132 -9.50 -3.14 -6.20
CA SER A 132 -9.57 -4.56 -6.56
C SER A 132 -8.60 -4.99 -7.67
N GLU A 133 -7.99 -4.04 -8.37
CA GLU A 133 -7.06 -4.31 -9.46
C GLU A 133 -5.60 -4.00 -9.11
N ILE A 134 -5.34 -3.37 -7.97
CA ILE A 134 -4.01 -2.87 -7.61
C ILE A 134 -3.45 -3.65 -6.41
N LEU A 135 -2.16 -3.91 -6.46
CA LEU A 135 -1.34 -4.39 -5.35
C LEU A 135 -0.32 -3.30 -5.03
N TYR A 136 -0.42 -2.72 -3.83
CA TYR A 136 0.56 -1.74 -3.36
C TYR A 136 1.94 -2.37 -3.21
N GLY A 137 2.99 -1.65 -3.55
CA GLY A 137 4.36 -2.15 -3.52
C GLY A 137 4.78 -2.93 -4.76
N LEU A 138 3.83 -3.28 -5.66
CA LEU A 138 4.16 -4.06 -6.85
C LEU A 138 5.12 -3.32 -7.79
N LYS A 139 4.94 -2.00 -7.98
CA LYS A 139 5.87 -1.18 -8.77
C LYS A 139 7.27 -1.22 -8.18
N GLN A 140 7.39 -0.93 -6.90
CA GLN A 140 8.66 -0.80 -6.19
C GLN A 140 9.45 -2.12 -6.15
N ASN A 141 8.74 -3.23 -6.01
CA ASN A 141 9.31 -4.56 -5.80
C ASN A 141 9.30 -5.43 -7.07
N ASN A 142 8.83 -4.90 -8.21
CA ASN A 142 8.59 -5.67 -9.45
C ASN A 142 9.84 -6.42 -9.95
N GLU A 143 10.99 -5.75 -9.98
CA GLU A 143 12.24 -6.35 -10.41
C GLU A 143 12.66 -7.54 -9.52
N SER A 144 12.63 -7.35 -8.20
CA SER A 144 12.94 -8.39 -7.24
C SER A 144 11.96 -9.57 -7.30
N ILE A 145 10.64 -9.27 -7.42
CA ILE A 145 9.59 -10.28 -7.56
C ILE A 145 9.83 -11.13 -8.81
N ARG A 146 10.11 -10.51 -9.95
CA ARG A 146 10.37 -11.22 -11.20
C ARG A 146 11.66 -12.06 -11.15
N LYS A 147 12.73 -11.50 -10.60
CA LYS A 147 14.02 -12.18 -10.46
C LYS A 147 13.91 -13.41 -9.57
N ASN A 148 13.24 -13.27 -8.43
CA ASN A 148 13.11 -14.36 -7.45
C ASN A 148 11.91 -15.29 -7.75
N LYS A 149 11.03 -14.94 -8.69
CA LYS A 149 9.77 -15.65 -8.96
C LYS A 149 8.99 -15.91 -7.68
N THR A 150 8.95 -14.91 -6.79
CA THR A 150 8.33 -14.99 -5.47
C THR A 150 7.64 -13.68 -5.16
N ILE A 151 6.42 -13.75 -4.63
CA ILE A 151 5.63 -12.60 -4.20
C ILE A 151 4.95 -12.92 -2.87
N ILE A 152 4.93 -11.95 -1.96
CA ILE A 152 4.39 -12.10 -0.61
C ILE A 152 3.28 -11.07 -0.43
N LEU A 153 2.06 -11.52 -0.16
CA LEU A 153 0.94 -10.66 0.20
C LEU A 153 0.96 -10.38 1.70
N VAL A 154 0.93 -9.09 2.07
CA VAL A 154 0.79 -8.61 3.46
C VAL A 154 -0.45 -7.74 3.60
N GLU A 155 -0.79 -7.28 4.82
CA GLU A 155 -2.04 -6.55 5.06
C GLU A 155 -1.98 -5.09 4.60
N GLY A 156 -0.89 -4.36 4.90
CA GLY A 156 -0.87 -2.92 4.75
C GLY A 156 0.41 -2.30 4.19
N TYR A 157 0.36 -0.98 4.08
CA TYR A 157 1.45 -0.16 3.56
C TYR A 157 2.75 -0.32 4.34
N MET A 158 2.65 -0.25 5.67
CA MET A 158 3.83 -0.31 6.53
C MET A 158 4.47 -1.69 6.55
N ASP A 159 3.70 -2.75 6.33
CA ASP A 159 4.23 -4.12 6.27
C ASP A 159 5.08 -4.30 5.02
N VAL A 160 4.60 -3.81 3.87
CA VAL A 160 5.38 -3.78 2.62
C VAL A 160 6.68 -3.00 2.80
N ILE A 161 6.59 -1.82 3.40
CA ILE A 161 7.74 -0.94 3.62
C ILE A 161 8.71 -1.55 4.64
N SER A 162 8.20 -2.14 5.72
CA SER A 162 9.02 -2.80 6.73
C SER A 162 9.78 -4.01 6.16
N MET A 163 9.16 -4.78 5.27
CA MET A 163 9.85 -5.84 4.54
C MET A 163 10.97 -5.28 3.66
N ALA A 164 10.71 -4.21 2.90
CA ALA A 164 11.72 -3.55 2.06
C ALA A 164 12.86 -2.97 2.90
N GLU A 165 12.57 -2.39 4.05
CA GLU A 165 13.57 -1.92 5.04
C GLU A 165 14.53 -3.05 5.48
N ASN A 166 14.06 -4.29 5.47
CA ASN A 166 14.83 -5.48 5.82
C ASN A 166 15.29 -6.30 4.60
N ASP A 167 15.42 -5.65 3.44
CA ASP A 167 15.90 -6.26 2.18
C ASP A 167 15.04 -7.43 1.67
N ILE A 168 13.73 -7.40 1.99
CA ILE A 168 12.74 -8.34 1.45
C ILE A 168 11.83 -7.56 0.49
N ASN A 169 12.37 -7.30 -0.71
CA ASN A 169 11.68 -6.54 -1.76
C ASN A 169 10.73 -7.45 -2.58
N LEU A 170 9.89 -8.23 -1.89
CA LEU A 170 8.96 -9.21 -2.45
C LEU A 170 7.51 -8.96 -2.04
N ALA A 171 7.29 -8.00 -1.14
CA ALA A 171 6.00 -7.79 -0.51
C ALA A 171 5.08 -6.87 -1.33
N VAL A 172 3.78 -7.19 -1.29
CA VAL A 172 2.69 -6.38 -1.84
C VAL A 172 1.49 -6.39 -0.87
N ALA A 173 0.59 -5.41 -0.97
CA ALA A 173 -0.61 -5.35 -0.15
C ALA A 173 -1.88 -5.05 -0.94
N SER A 174 -3.04 -5.52 -0.46
CA SER A 174 -4.35 -5.44 -1.12
C SER A 174 -5.21 -4.23 -0.73
N LEU A 175 -4.65 -3.17 -0.22
CA LEU A 175 -5.31 -1.85 0.01
C LEU A 175 -6.64 -1.89 0.80
N GLY A 176 -6.77 -2.80 1.78
CA GLY A 176 -7.93 -2.83 2.68
C GLY A 176 -9.20 -3.44 2.08
N THR A 177 -9.07 -4.24 1.02
CA THR A 177 -10.14 -5.07 0.46
C THR A 177 -9.79 -6.55 0.60
N THR A 178 -10.82 -7.41 0.66
CA THR A 178 -10.61 -8.86 0.50
C THR A 178 -9.93 -9.10 -0.85
N LEU A 179 -8.93 -9.98 -0.89
CA LEU A 179 -8.18 -10.32 -2.10
C LEU A 179 -9.11 -10.64 -3.28
N SER A 180 -9.02 -9.88 -4.36
CA SER A 180 -9.88 -10.05 -5.53
C SER A 180 -9.36 -11.14 -6.47
N LYS A 181 -10.24 -11.65 -7.36
CA LYS A 181 -9.84 -12.54 -8.44
C LYS A 181 -8.71 -11.96 -9.31
N ILE A 182 -8.79 -10.66 -9.63
CA ILE A 182 -7.80 -9.99 -10.46
C ILE A 182 -6.45 -9.93 -9.74
N GLN A 183 -6.44 -9.65 -8.45
CA GLN A 183 -5.21 -9.63 -7.64
C GLN A 183 -4.60 -11.03 -7.52
N ILE A 184 -5.42 -12.07 -7.29
CA ILE A 184 -4.99 -13.49 -7.28
C ILE A 184 -4.31 -13.84 -8.61
N GLN A 185 -4.98 -13.57 -9.73
CA GLN A 185 -4.43 -13.84 -11.06
C GLN A 185 -3.14 -13.06 -11.34
N LYS A 186 -3.06 -11.79 -10.91
CA LYS A 186 -1.84 -10.99 -11.01
C LYS A 186 -0.67 -11.63 -10.24
N MET A 187 -0.91 -12.10 -9.02
CA MET A 187 0.13 -12.78 -8.24
C MET A 187 0.59 -14.06 -8.93
N TRP A 188 -0.34 -14.85 -9.50
CA TRP A 188 -0.01 -16.06 -10.25
C TRP A 188 0.75 -15.81 -11.57
N ASN A 189 0.70 -14.61 -12.13
CA ASN A 189 1.52 -14.23 -13.28
C ASN A 189 3.01 -14.10 -12.91
N PHE A 190 3.32 -13.81 -11.64
CA PHE A 190 4.70 -13.71 -11.13
C PHE A 190 5.20 -15.03 -10.57
N CYS A 191 4.34 -15.79 -9.90
CA CYS A 191 4.71 -16.99 -9.14
C CYS A 191 3.56 -17.99 -9.14
N SER A 192 3.84 -19.27 -9.31
CA SER A 192 2.79 -20.31 -9.26
C SER A 192 2.26 -20.53 -7.84
N ILE A 193 3.09 -20.28 -6.83
CA ILE A 193 2.76 -20.46 -5.41
C ILE A 193 3.19 -19.21 -4.64
N PRO A 194 2.40 -18.11 -4.69
CA PRO A 194 2.62 -16.92 -3.87
C PRO A 194 2.50 -17.21 -2.38
N TYR A 195 3.10 -16.34 -1.56
CA TYR A 195 2.97 -16.39 -0.12
C TYR A 195 1.96 -15.35 0.40
N ILE A 196 1.32 -15.68 1.51
CA ILE A 196 0.49 -14.78 2.31
C ILE A 196 1.10 -14.69 3.71
N CYS A 197 1.32 -13.47 4.20
CA CYS A 197 1.88 -13.20 5.51
C CYS A 197 1.03 -12.11 6.19
N PHE A 198 0.00 -12.52 6.89
CA PHE A 198 -0.88 -11.63 7.67
C PHE A 198 -0.46 -11.59 9.13
N ASP A 199 -1.05 -10.66 9.89
CA ASP A 199 -0.73 -10.46 11.29
C ASP A 199 -0.91 -11.74 12.12
N GLY A 200 -0.04 -11.95 13.10
CA GLY A 200 -0.05 -13.11 13.97
C GLY A 200 -1.14 -13.07 15.06
N ASP A 201 -2.04 -12.10 15.03
CA ASP A 201 -3.16 -11.99 15.94
C ASP A 201 -4.42 -12.76 15.46
N GLU A 202 -5.51 -12.68 16.22
CA GLU A 202 -6.77 -13.34 15.88
C GLU A 202 -7.39 -12.78 14.59
N ALA A 203 -7.27 -11.46 14.35
CA ALA A 203 -7.81 -10.81 13.16
C ALA A 203 -7.07 -11.28 11.91
N GLY A 204 -5.73 -11.34 11.94
CA GLY A 204 -4.92 -11.83 10.83
C GLY A 204 -5.14 -13.33 10.54
N ARG A 205 -5.33 -14.17 11.58
CA ARG A 205 -5.72 -15.57 11.40
C ARG A 205 -7.09 -15.71 10.72
N LYS A 206 -8.07 -14.90 11.12
CA LYS A 206 -9.39 -14.85 10.48
C LYS A 206 -9.30 -14.38 9.04
N SER A 207 -8.53 -13.33 8.77
CA SER A 207 -8.27 -12.82 7.42
C SER A 207 -7.62 -13.88 6.53
N SER A 208 -6.65 -14.64 7.07
CA SER A 208 -6.01 -15.76 6.35
C SER A 208 -7.00 -16.84 5.94
N LYS A 209 -7.93 -17.24 6.83
CA LYS A 209 -8.98 -18.21 6.50
C LYS A 209 -9.94 -17.69 5.42
N ILE A 210 -10.37 -16.42 5.53
CA ILE A 210 -11.26 -15.81 4.52
C ILE A 210 -10.56 -15.79 3.14
N VAL A 211 -9.29 -15.40 3.11
CA VAL A 211 -8.52 -15.36 1.86
C VAL A 211 -8.26 -16.75 1.31
N ALA A 212 -7.99 -17.74 2.15
CA ALA A 212 -7.83 -19.14 1.73
C ALA A 212 -9.09 -19.66 1.04
N LEU A 213 -10.27 -19.46 1.63
CA LEU A 213 -11.55 -19.83 1.01
C LEU A 213 -11.77 -19.10 -0.32
N LYS A 214 -11.41 -17.82 -0.38
CA LYS A 214 -11.51 -17.03 -1.60
C LYS A 214 -10.59 -17.54 -2.72
N ILE A 215 -9.38 -17.97 -2.37
CA ILE A 215 -8.44 -18.56 -3.34
C ILE A 215 -9.01 -19.85 -3.93
N LEU A 216 -9.65 -20.69 -3.12
CA LEU A 216 -10.25 -21.96 -3.60
C LEU A 216 -11.28 -21.74 -4.71
N GLU A 217 -12.04 -20.63 -4.69
CA GLU A 217 -13.01 -20.31 -5.75
C GLU A 217 -12.35 -20.14 -7.13
N PHE A 218 -11.07 -19.82 -7.17
CA PHE A 218 -10.33 -19.48 -8.40
C PHE A 218 -9.15 -20.41 -8.68
N LEU A 219 -9.01 -21.48 -7.89
CA LEU A 219 -7.89 -22.40 -8.00
C LEU A 219 -7.86 -23.07 -9.37
N VAL A 220 -6.68 -23.15 -9.95
CA VAL A 220 -6.44 -23.82 -11.24
C VAL A 220 -5.26 -24.78 -11.10
N PRO A 221 -5.18 -25.85 -11.94
CA PRO A 221 -4.08 -26.80 -11.89
C PRO A 221 -2.70 -26.14 -11.93
N GLY A 222 -1.80 -26.56 -11.05
CA GLY A 222 -0.42 -26.03 -10.95
C GLY A 222 -0.29 -24.69 -10.25
N LYS A 223 -1.37 -24.11 -9.70
CA LYS A 223 -1.36 -22.88 -8.90
C LYS A 223 -1.83 -23.18 -7.48
N SER A 224 -1.25 -22.48 -6.51
CA SER A 224 -1.65 -22.56 -5.09
C SER A 224 -1.19 -21.29 -4.36
N PHE A 225 -1.26 -21.31 -3.04
CA PHE A 225 -0.67 -20.30 -2.13
C PHE A 225 -0.08 -21.00 -0.91
N LYS A 226 0.91 -20.36 -0.28
CA LYS A 226 1.44 -20.76 1.01
C LYS A 226 1.21 -19.64 2.05
N PHE A 227 1.08 -20.02 3.30
CA PHE A 227 0.78 -19.11 4.40
C PHE A 227 1.93 -19.09 5.39
N ILE A 228 2.55 -17.92 5.57
CA ILE A 228 3.59 -17.67 6.56
C ILE A 228 2.90 -17.29 7.87
N LYS A 229 3.17 -18.02 8.93
CA LYS A 229 2.64 -17.74 10.27
C LYS A 229 3.65 -16.92 11.06
N LEU A 230 3.32 -15.67 11.31
CA LEU A 230 4.08 -14.84 12.24
C LEU A 230 3.87 -15.30 13.70
N PRO A 231 4.80 -15.01 14.61
CA PRO A 231 4.58 -15.21 16.04
C PRO A 231 3.36 -14.44 16.53
N GLU A 232 2.76 -14.88 17.64
CA GLU A 232 1.56 -14.25 18.20
C GLU A 232 1.78 -12.75 18.45
N ASN A 233 0.75 -11.94 18.12
CA ASN A 233 0.74 -10.48 18.29
C ASN A 233 1.87 -9.73 17.57
N HIS A 234 2.41 -10.30 16.48
CA HIS A 234 3.35 -9.62 15.61
C HIS A 234 2.72 -9.37 14.24
N ASP A 235 2.89 -8.16 13.75
CA ASP A 235 2.80 -7.81 12.34
C ASP A 235 4.23 -7.77 11.74
N PRO A 236 4.41 -7.66 10.41
CA PRO A 236 5.74 -7.57 9.82
C PRO A 236 6.60 -6.42 10.39
N ASP A 237 5.99 -5.25 10.68
CA ASP A 237 6.70 -4.09 11.26
C ASP A 237 7.25 -4.41 12.67
N SER A 238 6.45 -5.03 13.52
CA SER A 238 6.88 -5.40 14.88
C SER A 238 7.81 -6.62 14.90
N PHE A 239 7.66 -7.54 13.94
CA PHE A 239 8.54 -8.70 13.78
C PHE A 239 9.97 -8.24 13.52
N PHE A 240 10.20 -7.36 12.55
CA PHE A 240 11.52 -6.89 12.19
C PHE A 240 12.15 -5.91 13.19
N LYS A 241 11.41 -5.40 14.16
CA LYS A 241 12.01 -4.68 15.32
C LYS A 241 12.75 -5.58 16.29
N LYS A 242 12.44 -6.87 16.31
CA LYS A 242 13.02 -7.85 17.25
C LYS A 242 13.87 -8.91 16.54
N LEU A 243 13.54 -9.23 15.30
CA LEU A 243 14.09 -10.32 14.52
C LEU A 243 14.60 -9.79 13.17
N ASN A 244 15.28 -10.63 12.41
CA ASN A 244 15.92 -10.21 11.16
C ASN A 244 15.42 -11.02 9.96
N LYS A 245 15.96 -10.71 8.77
CA LYS A 245 15.64 -11.36 7.51
C LYS A 245 15.81 -12.89 7.57
N LYS A 246 16.87 -13.39 8.21
CA LYS A 246 17.11 -14.84 8.31
C LYS A 246 15.99 -15.55 9.07
N ASN A 247 15.52 -14.96 10.18
CA ASN A 247 14.39 -15.50 10.92
C ASN A 247 13.11 -15.52 10.08
N PHE A 248 12.90 -14.50 9.24
CA PHE A 248 11.76 -14.48 8.32
C PHE A 248 11.86 -15.55 7.23
N GLU A 249 13.04 -15.76 6.66
CA GLU A 249 13.30 -16.84 5.70
C GLU A 249 13.06 -18.23 6.32
N GLU A 250 13.40 -18.41 7.59
CA GLU A 250 13.05 -19.64 8.32
C GLU A 250 11.54 -19.85 8.46
N LEU A 251 10.77 -18.76 8.68
CA LEU A 251 9.30 -18.84 8.69
C LEU A 251 8.73 -19.15 7.30
N MET A 252 9.30 -18.57 6.25
CA MET A 252 8.90 -18.89 4.87
C MET A 252 9.10 -20.39 4.57
N ASN A 253 10.21 -20.97 5.01
CA ASN A 253 10.50 -22.39 4.83
C ASN A 253 9.55 -23.30 5.61
N LYS A 254 8.95 -22.80 6.70
CA LYS A 254 7.96 -23.50 7.54
C LYS A 254 6.51 -23.11 7.22
N SER A 255 6.28 -22.47 6.07
CA SER A 255 4.95 -22.02 5.65
C SER A 255 4.00 -23.20 5.42
N TYR A 256 2.73 -22.96 5.69
CA TYR A 256 1.65 -23.94 5.51
C TYR A 256 1.14 -23.91 4.07
N ASP A 257 0.72 -25.05 3.55
CA ASP A 257 0.02 -25.10 2.28
C ASP A 257 -1.44 -24.64 2.43
N LEU A 258 -2.06 -24.25 1.32
CA LEU A 258 -3.47 -23.84 1.29
C LEU A 258 -4.39 -24.90 1.88
N SER A 259 -4.12 -26.18 1.59
CA SER A 259 -4.87 -27.34 2.13
C SER A 259 -4.83 -27.39 3.66
N ASP A 260 -3.65 -27.18 4.26
CA ASP A 260 -3.48 -27.25 5.71
C ASP A 260 -4.34 -26.24 6.45
N LEU A 261 -4.51 -25.04 5.85
CA LEU A 261 -5.30 -23.96 6.45
C LEU A 261 -6.81 -24.18 6.33
N VAL A 262 -7.25 -24.87 5.27
CA VAL A 262 -8.67 -25.14 5.02
C VAL A 262 -9.20 -26.26 5.91
N TRP A 263 -8.34 -27.23 6.27
CA TRP A 263 -8.72 -28.38 7.10
C TRP A 263 -8.53 -28.12 8.63
N GLN A 264 -8.02 -26.95 9.04
CA GLN A 264 -7.97 -26.47 10.45
C GLN A 264 -9.23 -25.66 10.82
#